data_ad066b52b3c11d60c20411f4900d216a
#
_entry.id   ad066b52b3c11d60c20411f4900d216a
#
_cell.length_a   1.000
_cell.length_b   1.000
_cell.length_c   1.000
_cell.angle_alpha   90.00
_cell.angle_beta   90.00
_cell.angle_gamma   90.00
#
_symmetry.space_group_name_H-M   'P 1'
#
loop_
_entity.id
_entity.type
_entity.pdbx_description
1 polymer ?
#
loop_
_entity_poly.entity_id
_entity_poly.type
_entity_poly.pdbx_seq_one_letter_code
_entity_poly.pdbx_strand_id
1 'polypeptide(L)'
;MMEARDGRKRTIDRKFQAAEALATSPELGEHAERAAFGLLAHTNNSQMNTSLTWEDLKWIKNEWGGPVVLKGIQTAEDAARAADLGVEGVLLSNHGGRQMHDSSDALTTLLEIRTYYPRILDKLEIFLDGGCRDGADVRQGGGPWCQGVGIGRPFFYAFAAYGEKGVERCADILADELVLGMKLAGITNIGEALPERVNASRLLNEMWRPEKSRL
;
A
#
# COMPACT_ATOMS: atom_id res chain seq x y z
N MET A 1 13.81 -15.88 5.00
CA MET A 1 13.87 -14.54 5.61
C MET A 1 15.22 -13.84 5.41
N MET A 2 16.38 -14.51 5.61
CA MET A 2 17.72 -13.91 5.37
C MET A 2 18.01 -13.61 3.89
N GLU A 3 17.62 -14.49 2.95
CA GLU A 3 17.83 -14.27 1.51
C GLU A 3 17.05 -13.10 0.92
N ALA A 4 15.81 -12.88 1.39
CA ALA A 4 15.02 -11.73 0.96
C ALA A 4 15.60 -10.38 1.46
N ARG A 5 16.24 -10.36 2.63
CA ARG A 5 16.96 -9.18 3.15
C ARG A 5 18.17 -8.84 2.27
N ASP A 6 18.93 -9.84 1.86
CA ASP A 6 20.12 -9.65 1.04
C ASP A 6 19.76 -9.19 -0.38
N GLY A 7 18.70 -9.73 -0.96
CA GLY A 7 18.20 -9.31 -2.26
C GLY A 7 17.71 -7.85 -2.29
N ARG A 8 17.02 -7.38 -1.26
CA ARG A 8 16.60 -5.97 -1.13
C ARG A 8 17.79 -5.03 -1.02
N LYS A 9 18.77 -5.38 -0.18
CA LYS A 9 19.97 -4.59 -0.01
C LYS A 9 20.70 -4.40 -1.34
N ARG A 10 20.91 -5.49 -2.10
CA ARG A 10 21.55 -5.43 -3.42
C ARG A 10 20.78 -4.59 -4.44
N THR A 11 19.44 -4.63 -4.42
CA THR A 11 18.63 -3.83 -5.35
C THR A 11 18.67 -2.34 -5.00
N ILE A 12 18.66 -2.02 -3.73
CA ILE A 12 18.79 -0.66 -3.22
C ILE A 12 20.20 -0.13 -3.53
N ASP A 13 21.23 -0.90 -3.23
CA ASP A 13 22.64 -0.55 -3.49
C ASP A 13 22.88 -0.30 -5.00
N ARG A 14 22.31 -1.13 -5.89
CA ARG A 14 22.41 -0.93 -7.34
C ARG A 14 21.71 0.34 -7.82
N LYS A 15 20.52 0.64 -7.30
CA LYS A 15 19.80 1.88 -7.62
C LYS A 15 20.55 3.10 -7.11
N PHE A 16 21.14 2.99 -5.92
CA PHE A 16 21.96 4.03 -5.35
C PHE A 16 23.24 4.27 -6.18
N GLN A 17 23.98 3.22 -6.51
CA GLN A 17 25.16 3.29 -7.38
C GLN A 17 24.83 3.84 -8.77
N ALA A 18 23.68 3.47 -9.36
CA ALA A 18 23.24 4.03 -10.62
C ALA A 18 22.89 5.52 -10.50
N ALA A 19 22.22 5.93 -9.41
CA ALA A 19 21.91 7.34 -9.16
C ALA A 19 23.17 8.17 -8.89
N GLU A 20 24.14 7.62 -8.17
CA GLU A 20 25.44 8.25 -7.91
C GLU A 20 26.28 8.35 -9.19
N ALA A 21 26.33 7.31 -10.01
CA ALA A 21 27.00 7.33 -11.31
C ALA A 21 26.37 8.34 -12.28
N LEU A 22 25.04 8.48 -12.26
CA LEU A 22 24.33 9.51 -13.01
C LEU A 22 24.61 10.92 -12.48
N ALA A 23 24.67 11.10 -11.19
CA ALA A 23 24.95 12.40 -10.56
C ALA A 23 26.40 12.88 -10.80
N THR A 24 27.34 11.94 -10.99
CA THR A 24 28.77 12.23 -11.23
C THR A 24 29.15 12.25 -12.72
N SER A 25 28.21 11.98 -13.63
CA SER A 25 28.49 11.96 -15.08
C SER A 25 28.71 13.37 -15.63
N PRO A 26 29.89 13.65 -16.23
CA PRO A 26 30.19 14.98 -16.78
C PRO A 26 29.28 15.40 -17.94
N GLU A 27 28.68 14.42 -18.66
CA GLU A 27 27.85 14.66 -19.82
C GLU A 27 26.45 15.14 -19.46
N LEU A 28 26.07 14.98 -18.22
CA LEU A 28 24.72 15.21 -17.78
C LEU A 28 24.56 16.53 -17.01
N GLY A 29 25.62 17.30 -16.90
CA GLY A 29 25.62 18.66 -16.40
C GLY A 29 24.97 18.86 -15.02
N GLU A 30 24.89 20.10 -14.62
CA GLU A 30 24.43 20.63 -13.33
C GLU A 30 22.91 20.54 -13.10
N HIS A 31 22.27 19.41 -13.41
CA HIS A 31 20.82 19.35 -13.20
C HIS A 31 20.48 19.06 -11.74
N ALA A 32 19.89 20.06 -11.09
CA ALA A 32 19.35 19.99 -9.74
C ALA A 32 18.43 18.79 -9.50
N GLU A 33 17.72 18.34 -10.53
CA GLU A 33 16.86 17.16 -10.50
C GLU A 33 17.59 15.87 -10.16
N ARG A 34 18.85 15.72 -10.56
CA ARG A 34 19.66 14.53 -10.28
C ARG A 34 20.23 14.53 -8.88
N ALA A 35 20.68 15.69 -8.44
CA ALA A 35 21.10 15.84 -7.04
C ALA A 35 19.92 15.58 -6.10
N ALA A 36 18.73 16.06 -6.45
CA ALA A 36 17.50 15.78 -5.71
C ALA A 36 17.13 14.29 -5.73
N PHE A 37 17.27 13.60 -6.88
CA PHE A 37 16.98 12.17 -6.98
C PHE A 37 17.99 11.34 -6.18
N GLY A 38 19.27 11.65 -6.26
CA GLY A 38 20.32 11.01 -5.47
C GLY A 38 20.12 11.25 -3.97
N LEU A 39 19.78 12.47 -3.57
CA LEU A 39 19.48 12.82 -2.20
C LEU A 39 18.26 12.10 -1.66
N LEU A 40 17.17 12.03 -2.43
CA LEU A 40 15.96 11.30 -2.06
C LEU A 40 16.21 9.78 -1.92
N ALA A 41 16.99 9.20 -2.84
CA ALA A 41 17.35 7.79 -2.76
C ALA A 41 18.23 7.52 -1.53
N HIS A 42 19.17 8.40 -1.21
CA HIS A 42 20.02 8.31 -0.03
C HIS A 42 19.21 8.48 1.26
N THR A 43 18.35 9.49 1.31
CA THR A 43 17.51 9.78 2.48
C THR A 43 16.56 8.62 2.77
N ASN A 44 15.90 8.08 1.77
CA ASN A 44 15.03 6.91 1.95
C ASN A 44 15.79 5.68 2.46
N ASN A 45 17.03 5.51 2.05
CA ASN A 45 17.83 4.36 2.44
C ASN A 45 18.43 4.49 3.86
N SER A 46 18.85 5.70 4.24
CA SER A 46 19.46 5.98 5.55
C SER A 46 18.43 6.08 6.68
N GLN A 47 17.17 6.33 6.39
CA GLN A 47 16.11 6.49 7.39
C GLN A 47 15.34 5.20 7.72
N MET A 48 15.56 4.11 6.97
CA MET A 48 14.91 2.85 7.26
C MET A 48 15.61 2.08 8.38
N ASN A 49 14.92 1.86 9.49
CA ASN A 49 15.37 0.90 10.48
C ASN A 49 15.17 -0.53 9.93
N THR A 50 16.27 -1.15 9.52
CA THR A 50 16.26 -2.52 8.95
C THR A 50 16.18 -3.63 9.99
N SER A 51 16.25 -3.29 11.28
CA SER A 51 16.19 -4.25 12.39
C SER A 51 14.83 -4.32 13.09
N LEU A 52 13.85 -3.52 12.63
CA LEU A 52 12.50 -3.53 13.20
C LEU A 52 11.87 -4.92 13.09
N THR A 53 11.34 -5.40 14.21
CA THR A 53 10.70 -6.72 14.36
C THR A 53 9.28 -6.60 14.89
N TRP A 54 8.53 -7.70 14.88
CA TRP A 54 7.20 -7.75 15.49
C TRP A 54 7.21 -7.51 17.01
N GLU A 55 8.30 -7.83 17.68
CA GLU A 55 8.45 -7.59 19.13
C GLU A 55 8.53 -6.10 19.48
N ASP A 56 9.02 -5.29 18.54
CA ASP A 56 9.14 -3.85 18.74
C ASP A 56 7.77 -3.16 18.86
N LEU A 57 6.70 -3.77 18.37
CA LEU A 57 5.35 -3.24 18.51
C LEU A 57 4.92 -3.06 19.97
N LYS A 58 5.43 -3.89 20.87
CA LYS A 58 5.08 -3.80 22.30
C LYS A 58 5.54 -2.48 22.89
N TRP A 59 6.80 -2.12 22.66
CA TRP A 59 7.31 -0.87 23.18
C TRP A 59 6.72 0.34 22.45
N ILE A 60 6.52 0.26 21.12
CA ILE A 60 5.88 1.32 20.34
C ILE A 60 4.48 1.63 20.87
N LYS A 61 3.66 0.59 21.11
CA LYS A 61 2.31 0.77 21.68
C LYS A 61 2.36 1.37 23.08
N ASN A 62 3.29 0.93 23.91
CA ASN A 62 3.42 1.43 25.29
C ASN A 62 3.84 2.91 25.33
N GLU A 63 4.78 3.31 24.47
CA GLU A 63 5.25 4.70 24.40
C GLU A 63 4.22 5.63 23.76
N TRP A 64 3.54 5.16 22.70
CA TRP A 64 2.55 5.94 21.99
C TRP A 64 1.25 6.11 22.78
N GLY A 65 0.77 5.06 23.41
CA GLY A 65 -0.48 5.03 24.19
C GLY A 65 -1.76 5.26 23.38
N GLY A 66 -1.68 5.27 22.06
CA GLY A 66 -2.79 5.49 21.13
C GLY A 66 -2.89 4.36 20.09
N PRO A 67 -3.82 4.48 19.12
CA PRO A 67 -4.01 3.48 18.08
C PRO A 67 -2.78 3.37 17.17
N VAL A 68 -2.45 2.13 16.76
CA VAL A 68 -1.35 1.81 15.87
C VAL A 68 -1.87 1.12 14.63
N VAL A 69 -1.51 1.64 13.45
CA VAL A 69 -1.81 1.05 12.15
C VAL A 69 -0.52 0.59 11.50
N LEU A 70 -0.41 -0.70 11.18
CA LEU A 70 0.77 -1.25 10.52
C LEU A 70 0.67 -1.11 9.00
N LYS A 71 1.57 -0.34 8.42
CA LYS A 71 1.68 -0.20 6.96
C LYS A 71 2.63 -1.22 6.35
N GLY A 72 2.29 -1.71 5.16
CA GLY A 72 3.15 -2.61 4.38
C GLY A 72 2.83 -4.08 4.60
N ILE A 73 1.65 -4.37 5.10
CA ILE A 73 1.13 -5.74 5.19
C ILE A 73 0.80 -6.24 3.79
N GLN A 74 1.35 -7.39 3.42
CA GLN A 74 1.29 -7.97 2.07
C GLN A 74 0.83 -9.43 2.07
N THR A 75 0.53 -10.01 3.24
CA THR A 75 0.02 -11.38 3.39
C THR A 75 -1.11 -11.42 4.41
N ALA A 76 -2.02 -12.36 4.25
CA ALA A 76 -3.11 -12.56 5.20
C ALA A 76 -2.60 -13.06 6.57
N GLU A 77 -1.51 -13.83 6.58
CA GLU A 77 -0.84 -14.31 7.79
C GLU A 77 -0.27 -13.16 8.62
N ASP A 78 0.37 -12.17 7.96
CA ASP A 78 0.91 -11.00 8.65
C ASP A 78 -0.22 -10.12 9.21
N ALA A 79 -1.35 -10.01 8.49
CA ALA A 79 -2.54 -9.33 9.01
C ALA A 79 -3.11 -10.06 10.24
N ALA A 80 -3.18 -11.39 10.21
CA ALA A 80 -3.62 -12.19 11.35
C ALA A 80 -2.67 -12.01 12.55
N ARG A 81 -1.35 -12.02 12.31
CA ARG A 81 -0.35 -11.75 13.35
C ARG A 81 -0.48 -10.35 13.93
N ALA A 82 -0.77 -9.35 13.10
CA ALA A 82 -1.01 -7.98 13.56
C ALA A 82 -2.24 -7.92 14.50
N ALA A 83 -3.32 -8.62 14.15
CA ALA A 83 -4.51 -8.74 14.99
C ALA A 83 -4.21 -9.40 16.34
N ASP A 84 -3.41 -10.47 16.35
CA ASP A 84 -3.02 -11.17 17.58
C ASP A 84 -2.11 -10.32 18.48
N LEU A 85 -1.34 -9.40 17.91
CA LEU A 85 -0.53 -8.43 18.65
C LEU A 85 -1.36 -7.22 19.13
N GLY A 86 -2.64 -7.19 18.78
CA GLY A 86 -3.59 -6.19 19.28
C GLY A 86 -3.35 -4.79 18.70
N VAL A 87 -2.84 -4.65 17.47
CA VAL A 87 -2.86 -3.36 16.78
C VAL A 87 -4.28 -3.05 16.31
N GLU A 88 -4.58 -1.77 16.14
CA GLU A 88 -5.94 -1.31 15.83
C GLU A 88 -6.25 -1.41 14.34
N GLY A 89 -5.22 -1.40 13.48
CA GLY A 89 -5.44 -1.51 12.06
C GLY A 89 -4.22 -1.91 11.25
N VAL A 90 -4.46 -2.19 9.98
CA VAL A 90 -3.43 -2.47 8.99
C VAL A 90 -3.68 -1.70 7.70
N LEU A 91 -2.60 -1.25 7.06
CA LEU A 91 -2.62 -0.73 5.70
C LEU A 91 -1.98 -1.77 4.78
N LEU A 92 -2.82 -2.46 4.01
CA LEU A 92 -2.38 -3.41 3.00
C LEU A 92 -1.70 -2.65 1.88
N SER A 93 -0.42 -2.90 1.67
CA SER A 93 0.39 -2.04 0.81
C SER A 93 1.68 -2.71 0.37
N ASN A 94 1.93 -2.71 -0.94
CA ASN A 94 3.24 -2.97 -1.51
C ASN A 94 4.01 -1.68 -1.85
N HIS A 95 3.62 -0.56 -1.22
CA HIS A 95 4.19 0.77 -1.44
C HIS A 95 4.07 1.24 -2.91
N GLY A 96 2.95 0.93 -3.55
CA GLY A 96 2.73 1.27 -4.96
C GLY A 96 3.71 0.57 -5.90
N GLY A 97 4.07 -0.69 -5.60
CA GLY A 97 5.02 -1.51 -6.35
C GLY A 97 6.49 -1.22 -6.06
N ARG A 98 6.80 -0.47 -4.98
CA ARG A 98 8.19 -0.13 -4.61
C ARG A 98 8.81 -1.07 -3.58
N GLN A 99 8.06 -2.05 -3.11
CA GLN A 99 8.54 -3.10 -2.22
C GLN A 99 9.15 -4.27 -3.01
N MET A 100 9.05 -5.46 -2.48
CA MET A 100 9.57 -6.67 -3.09
C MET A 100 8.93 -6.91 -4.48
N HIS A 101 9.72 -7.33 -5.45
CA HIS A 101 9.22 -7.82 -6.73
C HIS A 101 8.28 -9.02 -6.49
N ASP A 102 7.23 -9.13 -7.27
CA ASP A 102 6.21 -10.19 -7.15
C ASP A 102 5.42 -10.22 -5.83
N SER A 103 5.43 -9.12 -5.05
CA SER A 103 4.53 -9.01 -3.91
C SER A 103 3.09 -8.83 -4.37
N SER A 104 2.15 -9.43 -3.64
CA SER A 104 0.72 -9.29 -3.88
C SER A 104 0.28 -7.83 -3.86
N ASP A 105 -0.72 -7.50 -4.66
CA ASP A 105 -1.43 -6.23 -4.52
C ASP A 105 -2.39 -6.26 -3.32
N ALA A 106 -2.78 -5.07 -2.89
CA ALA A 106 -3.58 -4.91 -1.67
C ALA A 106 -4.98 -5.54 -1.78
N LEU A 107 -5.60 -5.55 -2.97
CA LEU A 107 -6.91 -6.17 -3.18
C LEU A 107 -6.84 -7.69 -3.09
N THR A 108 -5.81 -8.30 -3.67
CA THR A 108 -5.55 -9.73 -3.56
C THR A 108 -5.36 -10.13 -2.10
N THR A 109 -4.53 -9.38 -1.35
CA THR A 109 -4.32 -9.61 0.08
C THR A 109 -5.62 -9.46 0.89
N LEU A 110 -6.48 -8.48 0.57
CA LEU A 110 -7.80 -8.34 1.21
C LEU A 110 -8.70 -9.56 0.94
N LEU A 111 -8.70 -10.07 -0.28
CA LEU A 111 -9.45 -11.28 -0.62
C LEU A 111 -8.93 -12.53 0.11
N GLU A 112 -7.62 -12.66 0.28
CA GLU A 112 -7.02 -13.72 1.09
C GLU A 112 -7.45 -13.63 2.55
N ILE A 113 -7.40 -12.44 3.15
CA ILE A 113 -7.88 -12.18 4.51
C ILE A 113 -9.33 -12.61 4.65
N ARG A 114 -10.18 -12.14 3.75
CA ARG A 114 -11.62 -12.48 3.76
C ARG A 114 -11.86 -13.98 3.63
N THR A 115 -11.07 -14.66 2.84
CA THR A 115 -11.25 -16.07 2.53
C THR A 115 -10.72 -16.98 3.63
N TYR A 116 -9.54 -16.68 4.16
CA TYR A 116 -8.82 -17.58 5.06
C TYR A 116 -8.82 -17.12 6.52
N TYR A 117 -8.95 -15.80 6.75
CA TYR A 117 -8.88 -15.20 8.10
C TYR A 117 -10.05 -14.24 8.38
N PRO A 118 -11.33 -14.59 8.05
CA PRO A 118 -12.44 -13.64 8.12
C PRO A 118 -12.64 -13.03 9.53
N ARG A 119 -12.24 -13.74 10.59
CA ARG A 119 -12.39 -13.28 11.98
C ARG A 119 -11.54 -12.05 12.32
N ILE A 120 -10.50 -11.74 11.54
CA ILE A 120 -9.70 -10.55 11.82
C ILE A 120 -10.36 -9.26 11.31
N LEU A 121 -11.32 -9.37 10.39
CA LEU A 121 -12.11 -8.23 9.91
C LEU A 121 -12.93 -7.56 11.02
N ASP A 122 -13.26 -8.30 12.08
CA ASP A 122 -13.95 -7.77 13.26
C ASP A 122 -12.99 -7.15 14.29
N LYS A 123 -11.68 -7.35 14.12
CA LYS A 123 -10.64 -6.93 15.07
C LYS A 123 -9.78 -5.79 14.57
N LEU A 124 -9.64 -5.64 13.25
CA LEU A 124 -8.75 -4.70 12.61
C LEU A 124 -9.51 -3.73 11.72
N GLU A 125 -9.16 -2.48 11.79
CA GLU A 125 -9.44 -1.55 10.70
C GLU A 125 -8.48 -1.83 9.54
N ILE A 126 -9.03 -2.06 8.35
CA ILE A 126 -8.25 -2.35 7.16
C ILE A 126 -8.28 -1.16 6.22
N PHE A 127 -7.11 -0.73 5.81
CA PHE A 127 -6.89 0.29 4.78
C PHE A 127 -6.14 -0.32 3.62
N LEU A 128 -6.30 0.25 2.43
CA LEU A 128 -5.62 -0.16 1.21
C LEU A 128 -4.85 1.01 0.61
N ASP A 129 -3.71 0.76 -0.02
CA ASP A 129 -3.10 1.68 -0.96
C ASP A 129 -2.44 0.95 -2.14
N GLY A 130 -2.05 1.74 -3.13
CA GLY A 130 -1.37 1.24 -4.32
C GLY A 130 -2.33 0.92 -5.47
N GLY A 131 -2.00 1.48 -6.62
CA GLY A 131 -2.75 1.21 -7.85
C GLY A 131 -3.98 2.10 -8.08
N CYS A 132 -4.58 2.70 -7.07
CA CYS A 132 -5.77 3.53 -7.20
C CYS A 132 -5.51 4.77 -8.05
N ARG A 133 -6.26 4.94 -9.14
CA ARG A 133 -6.11 6.00 -10.13
C ARG A 133 -7.40 6.72 -10.47
N ASP A 134 -8.53 6.08 -10.22
CA ASP A 134 -9.87 6.60 -10.51
C ASP A 134 -10.88 6.19 -9.43
N GLY A 135 -12.11 6.72 -9.54
CA GLY A 135 -13.18 6.43 -8.59
C GLY A 135 -13.67 4.99 -8.62
N ALA A 136 -13.45 4.26 -9.72
CA ALA A 136 -13.81 2.83 -9.80
C ALA A 136 -12.83 1.98 -8.97
N ASP A 137 -11.54 2.32 -8.97
CA ASP A 137 -10.54 1.69 -8.10
C ASP A 137 -10.86 1.92 -6.63
N VAL A 138 -11.23 3.16 -6.26
CA VAL A 138 -11.68 3.49 -4.90
C VAL A 138 -12.89 2.66 -4.49
N ARG A 139 -13.88 2.49 -5.39
CA ARG A 139 -15.05 1.66 -5.14
C ARG A 139 -14.69 0.18 -4.95
N GLN A 140 -13.74 -0.34 -5.72
CA GLN A 140 -13.29 -1.73 -5.60
C GLN A 140 -12.52 -1.97 -4.29
N GLY A 141 -11.68 -1.02 -3.88
CA GLY A 141 -10.95 -1.07 -2.62
C GLY A 141 -11.81 -0.77 -1.40
N GLY A 142 -12.89 -0.01 -1.57
CA GLY A 142 -13.85 0.29 -0.51
C GLY A 142 -14.79 -0.86 -0.22
N GLY A 143 -15.76 -0.61 0.65
CA GLY A 143 -16.78 -1.58 1.01
C GLY A 143 -16.73 -1.95 2.50
N PRO A 144 -17.49 -2.98 2.92
CA PRO A 144 -17.66 -3.25 4.35
C PRO A 144 -16.39 -3.77 5.06
N TRP A 145 -15.35 -4.12 4.31
CA TRP A 145 -14.10 -4.68 4.88
C TRP A 145 -12.90 -3.73 4.79
N CYS A 146 -13.08 -2.53 4.22
CA CYS A 146 -12.02 -1.55 4.09
C CYS A 146 -12.54 -0.17 4.49
N GLN A 147 -11.91 0.44 5.47
CA GLN A 147 -12.27 1.73 6.03
C GLN A 147 -11.77 2.89 5.20
N GLY A 148 -10.78 2.68 4.36
CA GLY A 148 -10.27 3.74 3.51
C GLY A 148 -9.24 3.29 2.49
N VAL A 149 -9.17 4.05 1.39
CA VAL A 149 -8.25 3.81 0.28
C VAL A 149 -7.27 4.97 0.15
N GLY A 150 -5.98 4.65 0.19
CA GLY A 150 -4.90 5.61 0.05
C GLY A 150 -4.55 5.87 -1.41
N ILE A 151 -4.43 7.14 -1.79
CA ILE A 151 -4.05 7.56 -3.13
C ILE A 151 -2.80 8.41 -3.04
N GLY A 152 -1.73 8.01 -3.70
CA GLY A 152 -0.43 8.69 -3.64
C GLY A 152 -0.13 9.48 -4.92
N ARG A 153 0.41 8.82 -5.94
CA ARG A 153 0.94 9.45 -7.16
C ARG A 153 -0.02 10.37 -7.90
N PRO A 154 -1.32 10.10 -8.03
CA PRO A 154 -2.25 11.04 -8.67
C PRO A 154 -2.21 12.42 -8.03
N PHE A 155 -2.28 12.50 -6.70
CA PHE A 155 -2.17 13.77 -5.97
C PHE A 155 -0.79 14.41 -6.10
N PHE A 156 0.26 13.61 -6.12
CA PHE A 156 1.63 14.10 -6.30
C PHE A 156 1.81 14.80 -7.66
N TYR A 157 1.30 14.18 -8.73
CA TYR A 157 1.34 14.77 -10.07
C TYR A 157 0.42 15.98 -10.22
N ALA A 158 -0.76 15.93 -9.62
CA ALA A 158 -1.68 17.06 -9.60
C ALA A 158 -1.06 18.27 -8.90
N PHE A 159 -0.40 18.05 -7.75
CA PHE A 159 0.32 19.10 -7.04
C PHE A 159 1.49 19.66 -7.86
N ALA A 160 2.29 18.80 -8.46
CA ALA A 160 3.44 19.22 -9.27
C ALA A 160 3.05 20.06 -10.48
N ALA A 161 1.90 19.74 -11.10
CA ALA A 161 1.44 20.43 -12.30
C ALA A 161 0.68 21.74 -12.01
N TYR A 162 -0.13 21.78 -10.93
CA TYR A 162 -1.09 22.84 -10.69
C TYR A 162 -1.15 23.33 -9.22
N GLY A 163 -0.23 22.89 -8.37
CA GLY A 163 -0.20 23.25 -6.95
C GLY A 163 -1.45 22.78 -6.19
N GLU A 164 -1.83 23.53 -5.18
CA GLU A 164 -2.98 23.26 -4.31
C GLU A 164 -4.28 23.04 -5.10
N LYS A 165 -4.55 23.91 -6.08
CA LYS A 165 -5.75 23.79 -6.95
C LYS A 165 -5.77 22.48 -7.74
N GLY A 166 -4.60 21.95 -8.12
CA GLY A 166 -4.49 20.65 -8.75
C GLY A 166 -4.91 19.52 -7.82
N VAL A 167 -4.51 19.60 -6.55
CA VAL A 167 -4.90 18.62 -5.52
C VAL A 167 -6.41 18.66 -5.28
N GLU A 168 -6.99 19.85 -5.10
CA GLU A 168 -8.44 20.02 -4.96
C GLU A 168 -9.19 19.41 -6.15
N ARG A 169 -8.77 19.78 -7.37
CA ARG A 169 -9.41 19.24 -8.59
C ARG A 169 -9.27 17.73 -8.73
N CYS A 170 -8.14 17.17 -8.34
CA CYS A 170 -7.93 15.72 -8.34
C CYS A 170 -8.91 15.04 -7.36
N ALA A 171 -9.11 15.60 -6.19
CA ALA A 171 -10.08 15.09 -5.22
C ALA A 171 -11.52 15.13 -5.76
N ASP A 172 -11.91 16.24 -6.38
CA ASP A 172 -13.24 16.40 -6.99
C ASP A 172 -13.47 15.36 -8.10
N ILE A 173 -12.49 15.16 -8.99
CA ILE A 173 -12.59 14.16 -10.06
C ILE A 173 -12.80 12.77 -9.50
N LEU A 174 -11.99 12.37 -8.51
CA LEU A 174 -12.10 11.06 -7.87
C LEU A 174 -13.45 10.87 -7.18
N ALA A 175 -13.97 11.91 -6.54
CA ALA A 175 -15.28 11.89 -5.91
C ALA A 175 -16.42 11.76 -6.93
N ASP A 176 -16.36 12.52 -8.03
CA ASP A 176 -17.35 12.46 -9.10
C ASP A 176 -17.36 11.07 -9.77
N GLU A 177 -16.20 10.51 -10.05
CA GLU A 177 -16.04 9.16 -10.61
C GLU A 177 -16.52 8.07 -9.67
N LEU A 178 -16.24 8.20 -8.35
CA LEU A 178 -16.75 7.28 -7.33
C LEU A 178 -18.28 7.30 -7.30
N VAL A 179 -18.89 8.49 -7.27
CA VAL A 179 -20.35 8.64 -7.28
C VAL A 179 -20.95 8.07 -8.56
N LEU A 180 -20.33 8.31 -9.71
CA LEU A 180 -20.76 7.71 -10.98
C LEU A 180 -20.67 6.19 -10.92
N GLY A 181 -19.55 5.65 -10.44
CA GLY A 181 -19.35 4.20 -10.28
C GLY A 181 -20.37 3.57 -9.34
N MET A 182 -20.74 4.24 -8.26
CA MET A 182 -21.79 3.79 -7.34
C MET A 182 -23.16 3.77 -8.03
N LYS A 183 -23.52 4.81 -8.78
CA LYS A 183 -24.78 4.87 -9.56
C LYS A 183 -24.86 3.75 -10.57
N LEU A 184 -23.78 3.50 -11.32
CA LEU A 184 -23.72 2.42 -12.31
C LEU A 184 -23.81 1.02 -11.68
N ALA A 185 -23.32 0.87 -10.44
CA ALA A 185 -23.42 -0.37 -9.67
C ALA A 185 -24.78 -0.53 -8.94
N GLY A 186 -25.65 0.50 -8.95
CA GLY A 186 -26.93 0.49 -8.25
C GLY A 186 -26.78 0.46 -6.73
N ILE A 187 -25.78 1.17 -6.19
CA ILE A 187 -25.52 1.29 -4.74
C ILE A 187 -25.64 2.74 -4.29
N THR A 188 -26.07 2.94 -3.05
CA THR A 188 -26.33 4.27 -2.47
C THR A 188 -25.26 4.69 -1.47
N ASN A 189 -24.50 3.73 -0.94
CA ASN A 189 -23.35 3.99 -0.08
C ASN A 189 -22.22 2.99 -0.37
N ILE A 190 -20.99 3.34 0.00
CA ILE A 190 -19.80 2.53 -0.30
C ILE A 190 -19.82 1.18 0.43
N GLY A 191 -20.46 1.08 1.58
CA GLY A 191 -20.62 -0.17 2.33
C GLY A 191 -21.42 -1.26 1.58
N GLU A 192 -22.17 -0.86 0.53
CA GLU A 192 -22.88 -1.80 -0.36
C GLU A 192 -22.00 -2.30 -1.53
N ALA A 193 -20.74 -1.86 -1.61
CA ALA A 193 -19.78 -2.30 -2.64
C ALA A 193 -19.28 -3.73 -2.33
N LEU A 194 -20.17 -4.69 -2.41
CA LEU A 194 -19.88 -6.11 -2.16
C LEU A 194 -19.14 -6.75 -3.35
N PRO A 195 -18.32 -7.78 -3.14
CA PRO A 195 -17.61 -8.52 -4.20
C PRO A 195 -18.56 -9.10 -5.25
N GLU A 196 -19.78 -9.44 -4.88
CA GLU A 196 -20.80 -9.95 -5.80
C GLU A 196 -21.17 -8.92 -6.88
N ARG A 197 -20.85 -7.65 -6.67
CA ARG A 197 -21.06 -6.56 -7.63
C ARG A 197 -19.84 -6.26 -8.51
N VAL A 198 -18.77 -7.02 -8.36
CA VAL A 198 -17.56 -6.94 -9.18
C VAL A 198 -17.14 -8.34 -9.63
N ASN A 199 -16.59 -8.44 -10.83
CA ASN A 199 -16.03 -9.71 -11.29
C ASN A 199 -14.62 -9.89 -10.69
N ALA A 200 -14.54 -10.59 -9.57
CA ALA A 200 -13.29 -10.91 -8.89
C ALA A 200 -12.60 -12.21 -9.39
N SER A 201 -13.10 -12.84 -10.47
CA SER A 201 -12.61 -14.15 -10.92
C SER A 201 -11.11 -14.18 -11.19
N ARG A 202 -10.56 -13.12 -11.77
CA ARG A 202 -9.12 -13.01 -12.01
C ARG A 202 -8.33 -12.99 -10.70
N LEU A 203 -8.70 -12.13 -9.76
CA LEU A 203 -8.03 -12.01 -8.46
C LEU A 203 -8.12 -13.31 -7.67
N LEU A 204 -9.28 -13.98 -7.69
CA LEU A 204 -9.45 -15.28 -7.04
C LEU A 204 -8.55 -16.38 -7.63
N ASN A 205 -8.21 -16.29 -8.92
CA ASN A 205 -7.28 -17.23 -9.55
C ASN A 205 -5.81 -16.91 -9.23
N GLU A 206 -5.47 -15.65 -9.02
CA GLU A 206 -4.12 -15.17 -8.69
C GLU A 206 -3.83 -15.27 -7.19
N MET A 207 -4.86 -15.44 -6.37
CA MET A 207 -4.76 -15.52 -4.91
C MET A 207 -3.96 -16.75 -4.48
N TRP A 208 -3.02 -16.54 -3.56
CA TRP A 208 -2.29 -17.63 -2.93
C TRP A 208 -3.23 -18.49 -2.08
N ARG A 209 -3.03 -19.80 -2.11
CA ARG A 209 -3.84 -20.77 -1.35
C ARG A 209 -2.97 -21.46 -0.32
N PRO A 210 -3.23 -21.27 0.98
CA PRO A 210 -2.49 -21.99 2.01
C PRO A 210 -2.74 -23.49 1.91
N GLU A 211 -1.73 -24.29 2.23
CA GLU A 211 -1.92 -25.73 2.40
C GLU A 211 -2.92 -26.00 3.53
N LYS A 212 -3.82 -26.98 3.34
CA LYS A 212 -4.87 -27.32 4.30
C LYS A 212 -4.36 -27.63 5.72
N SER A 213 -3.07 -27.93 5.87
CA SER A 213 -2.43 -28.20 7.17
C SER A 213 -2.05 -26.97 7.96
N ARG A 214 -2.24 -25.75 7.42
CA ARG A 214 -1.85 -24.47 8.07
C ARG A 214 -3.05 -23.60 8.46
N LEU A 215 -4.25 -24.07 8.20
CA LEU A 215 -5.52 -23.48 8.64
C LEU A 215 -6.02 -24.23 9.89
#